data_61e868381b3a3d6a531d307e295319d9
#
_entry.id   61e868381b3a3d6a531d307e295319d9
#
_cell.length_a   1.000
_cell.length_b   1.000
_cell.length_c   1.000
_cell.angle_alpha   90.00
_cell.angle_beta   90.00
_cell.angle_gamma   90.00
#
_symmetry.space_group_name_H-M   'P 1'
#
loop_
_entity.id
_entity.type
_entity.pdbx_description
1 polymer ?
#
loop_
_entity_poly.entity_id
_entity_poly.type
_entity_poly.pdbx_seq_one_letter_code
_entity_poly.pdbx_strand_id
1 'polypeptide(L)' 'MNIDLVKKKIESNINKEVIVTVYGMRNKINKYEGVLYKTYNNIFSIKTSNGEKSFSYNDYITGDIKIRIK' A
#
# COMPACT_ATOMS: atom_id res chain seq x y z
N MET A 1 -9.99 -13.31 2.42
CA MET A 1 -9.78 -12.10 3.24
C MET A 1 -10.69 -11.00 2.73
N ASN A 2 -11.25 -10.22 3.63
CA ASN A 2 -12.26 -9.23 3.27
C ASN A 2 -11.60 -7.87 2.98
N ILE A 3 -11.91 -7.30 1.80
CA ILE A 3 -11.39 -6.00 1.41
C ILE A 3 -11.76 -4.91 2.42
N ASP A 4 -12.95 -4.99 3.01
CA ASP A 4 -13.38 -3.99 3.99
C ASP A 4 -12.47 -3.94 5.22
N LEU A 5 -12.00 -5.09 5.68
CA LEU A 5 -11.06 -5.14 6.82
C LEU A 5 -9.72 -4.52 6.44
N VAL A 6 -9.23 -4.83 5.25
CA VAL A 6 -7.98 -4.25 4.75
C VAL A 6 -8.12 -2.74 4.61
N LYS A 7 -9.22 -2.28 4.04
CA LYS A 7 -9.48 -0.86 3.86
C LYS A 7 -9.51 -0.12 5.19
N LYS A 8 -10.20 -0.68 6.20
CA LYS A 8 -10.26 -0.08 7.54
C LYS A 8 -8.88 0.00 8.17
N LYS A 9 -8.08 -1.04 8.02
CA LYS A 9 -6.72 -1.05 8.55
C LYS A 9 -5.87 0.06 7.92
N ILE A 10 -5.98 0.23 6.62
CA ILE A 10 -5.24 1.27 5.91
C ILE A 10 -5.77 2.65 6.28
N GLU A 11 -7.09 2.82 6.35
CA GLU A 11 -7.69 4.10 6.73
C GLU A 11 -7.26 4.56 8.13
N SER A 12 -7.12 3.63 9.06
CA SER A 12 -6.69 3.97 10.42
C SER A 12 -5.23 4.42 10.48
N ASN A 13 -4.47 4.20 9.41
CA ASN A 13 -3.06 4.58 9.33
C ASN A 13 -2.80 5.71 8.33
N ILE A 14 -3.84 6.41 7.90
CA ILE A 14 -3.70 7.57 7.04
C ILE A 14 -2.81 8.61 7.74
N ASN A 15 -1.94 9.26 6.98
CA ASN A 15 -0.95 10.24 7.43
C ASN A 15 0.24 9.63 8.18
N LYS A 16 0.32 8.31 8.25
CA LYS A 16 1.49 7.64 8.84
C LYS A 16 2.48 7.26 7.75
N GLU A 17 3.75 7.32 8.10
CA GLU A 17 4.80 6.88 7.18
C GLU A 17 4.78 5.36 7.04
N VAL A 18 4.84 4.89 5.81
CA VAL A 18 4.80 3.47 5.51
C VAL A 18 5.85 3.13 4.47
N ILE A 19 6.21 1.85 4.45
CA ILE A 19 7.03 1.28 3.39
C ILE A 19 6.19 0.23 2.69
N VAL A 20 5.99 0.41 1.39
CA VAL A 20 5.28 -0.55 0.57
C VAL A 20 6.30 -1.35 -0.22
N THR A 21 6.31 -2.66 -0.02
CA THR A 21 7.21 -3.55 -0.75
C THR A 21 6.40 -4.27 -1.82
N VAL A 22 6.83 -4.13 -3.06
CA VAL A 22 6.17 -4.77 -4.21
C VAL A 22 7.03 -5.95 -4.64
N TYR A 23 6.45 -7.14 -4.62
CA TYR A 23 7.12 -8.36 -5.08
C TYR A 23 6.77 -8.58 -6.54
N GLY A 24 7.68 -8.20 -7.41
CA GLY A 24 7.49 -8.38 -8.84
C GLY A 24 7.88 -9.78 -9.29
N MET A 25 7.72 -10.02 -10.59
CA MET A 25 8.13 -11.28 -11.19
C MET A 25 9.65 -11.40 -11.19
N ARG A 26 10.16 -12.63 -11.14
CA ARG A 26 11.60 -12.95 -11.23
C ARG A 26 12.42 -12.34 -10.11
N ASN A 27 11.92 -12.39 -8.89
CA ASN A 27 12.66 -11.94 -7.72
C ASN A 27 12.97 -10.45 -7.67
N LYS A 28 12.27 -9.66 -8.45
CA LYS A 28 12.41 -8.20 -8.37
C LYS A 28 11.58 -7.69 -7.21
N ILE A 29 12.23 -7.00 -6.30
CA ILE A 29 11.58 -6.40 -5.14
C ILE A 29 11.76 -4.88 -5.23
N ASN A 30 10.67 -4.15 -5.21
CA ASN A 30 10.69 -2.69 -5.20
C ASN A 30 10.11 -2.19 -3.89
N LYS A 31 10.79 -1.24 -3.27
CA LYS A 31 10.30 -0.62 -2.04
C LYS A 31 9.99 0.84 -2.29
N TYR A 32 8.84 1.27 -1.80
CA TYR A 32 8.41 2.66 -1.89
C TYR A 32 8.16 3.19 -0.49
N GLU A 33 8.81 4.27 -0.14
CA GLU A 33 8.60 4.94 1.12
C GLU A 33 7.72 6.16 0.90
N GLY A 34 6.73 6.32 1.74
CA GLY A 34 5.84 7.47 1.64
C GLY A 34 4.88 7.51 2.81
N VAL A 35 3.89 8.39 2.67
CA VAL A 35 2.87 8.59 3.69
C VAL A 35 1.54 8.12 3.11
N LEU A 36 0.80 7.31 3.86
CA LEU A 36 -0.55 6.93 3.44
C LEU A 36 -1.39 8.19 3.28
N TYR A 37 -1.95 8.38 2.09
CA TYR A 37 -2.60 9.60 1.70
C TYR A 37 -4.11 9.46 1.61
N LYS A 38 -4.59 8.63 0.68
CA LYS A 38 -6.02 8.42 0.46
C LYS A 38 -6.34 6.96 0.20
N THR A 39 -7.59 6.61 0.53
CA THR A 39 -8.15 5.31 0.17
C THR A 39 -9.31 5.52 -0.79
N TYR A 40 -9.45 4.61 -1.72
CA TYR A 40 -10.55 4.56 -2.69
C TYR A 40 -11.23 3.20 -2.56
N ASN A 41 -12.23 2.94 -3.40
CA ASN A 41 -12.99 1.69 -3.30
C ASN A 41 -12.13 0.44 -3.45
N ASN A 42 -11.21 0.45 -4.41
CA ASN A 42 -10.41 -0.74 -4.73
C ASN A 42 -8.91 -0.51 -4.62
N ILE A 43 -8.49 0.73 -4.40
CA ILE A 43 -7.08 1.08 -4.34
C ILE A 43 -6.82 2.06 -3.19
N PHE A 44 -5.57 2.14 -2.80
CA PHE A 44 -5.10 3.18 -1.89
C PHE A 44 -3.88 3.86 -2.50
N SER A 45 -3.56 5.04 -2.03
CA SER A 45 -2.39 5.76 -2.52
C SER A 45 -1.50 6.20 -1.38
N ILE A 46 -0.21 6.28 -1.69
CA ILE A 46 0.78 6.85 -0.80
C ILE A 46 1.42 8.05 -1.48
N LYS A 47 1.87 9.00 -0.67
CA LYS A 47 2.55 10.19 -1.17
C LYS A 47 4.04 10.01 -0.94
N THR A 48 4.79 9.96 -2.03
CA THR A 48 6.25 9.79 -1.98
C THR A 48 6.95 11.09 -2.37
N SER A 49 8.26 11.13 -2.21
CA SER A 49 9.06 12.29 -2.64
C SER A 49 8.98 12.53 -4.14
N ASN A 50 8.67 11.50 -4.92
CA ASN A 50 8.58 11.59 -6.38
C ASN A 50 7.14 11.75 -6.87
N GLY A 51 6.17 11.88 -5.96
CA GLY A 51 4.78 12.01 -6.30
C GLY A 51 3.92 10.93 -5.66
N GLU A 52 2.71 10.79 -6.15
CA GLU A 52 1.74 9.86 -5.60
C GLU A 52 1.82 8.51 -6.30
N LYS A 53 1.75 7.44 -5.51
CA LYS A 53 1.71 6.07 -6.01
C LYS A 53 0.44 5.39 -5.53
N SER A 54 -0.21 4.65 -6.42
CA SER A 54 -1.43 3.91 -6.08
C SER A 54 -1.19 2.41 -6.12
N PHE A 55 -1.85 1.71 -5.23
CA PHE A 55 -1.75 0.25 -5.13
C PHE A 55 -3.13 -0.35 -4.91
N SER A 56 -3.32 -1.57 -5.39
CA SER A 56 -4.60 -2.27 -5.25
C SER A 56 -4.67 -3.01 -3.92
N TYR A 57 -5.82 -2.99 -3.29
CA TYR A 57 -6.07 -3.82 -2.12
C TYR A 57 -5.95 -5.30 -2.46
N ASN A 58 -6.35 -5.66 -3.68
CA ASN A 58 -6.27 -7.03 -4.13
C ASN A 58 -4.82 -7.54 -4.13
N ASP A 59 -3.88 -6.71 -4.55
CA ASP A 59 -2.46 -7.06 -4.51
C ASP A 59 -1.96 -7.27 -3.08
N TYR A 60 -2.49 -6.50 -2.15
CA TYR A 60 -2.17 -6.67 -0.74
C TYR A 60 -2.73 -7.99 -0.21
N ILE A 61 -3.96 -8.34 -0.58
CA ILE A 61 -4.61 -9.57 -0.14
C ILE A 61 -3.89 -10.79 -0.70
N THR A 62 -3.48 -10.75 -1.98
CA THR A 62 -2.79 -11.86 -2.61
C THR A 62 -1.33 -12.00 -2.18
N GLY A 63 -0.80 -10.99 -1.50
CA GLY A 63 0.59 -11.00 -1.05
C GLY A 63 1.59 -10.46 -2.03
N ASP A 64 1.13 -9.89 -3.15
CA ASP A 64 2.00 -9.27 -4.14
C ASP A 64 2.64 -7.98 -3.63
N ILE A 65 2.01 -7.34 -2.67
CA ILE A 65 2.58 -6.20 -1.98
C ILE A 65 2.47 -6.39 -0.47
N LYS A 66 3.37 -5.76 0.26
CA LYS A 66 3.31 -5.71 1.72
C LYS A 66 3.46 -4.26 2.17
N ILE A 67 2.74 -3.93 3.22
CA ILE A 67 2.78 -2.59 3.82
C ILE A 67 3.35 -2.71 5.21
N ARG A 68 4.34 -1.88 5.51
CA ARG A 68 4.93 -1.81 6.83
C ARG A 68 4.82 -0.39 7.35
N ILE A 69 4.28 -0.23 8.54
CA ILE A 69 4.20 1.07 9.20
C ILE A 69 5.55 1.34 9.87
N LYS A 70 6.07 2.53 9.63
CA LYS A 70 7.32 2.94 10.29
C LYS A 70 7.12 3.26 11.76
#